data_7a022281195309839184917133c6ea39
#
_entry.id   7a022281195309839184917133c6ea39
#
_cell.length_a   1.000
_cell.length_b   1.000
_cell.length_c   1.000
_cell.angle_alpha   90.00
_cell.angle_beta   90.00
_cell.angle_gamma   90.00
#
_symmetry.space_group_name_H-M   'P 1'
#
loop_
_entity.id
_entity.type
_entity.pdbx_description
1 polymer ?
#
loop_
_entity_poly.entity_id
_entity_poly.type
_entity_poly.pdbx_seq_one_letter_code
_entity_poly.pdbx_strand_id
1 'polypeptide(L)'
;MRPSTPLSADLPPLIMGTATFNSQYNADPFALPTTELVHRALSRGVRAFDTSPYYGPAEELLGRALVTDFVQTNFPRDSYQLLTKVGRIAGSSFDYSPAWVKHSVHRSLRRLHTDYLDVVYCHDVEFVSPAEVLVAVKELRRLRDEEDILRYIGISGYPVEILSSLAEMILRETGEPLDIVMSYANYTLQNTRLRSLALPRLLAAGVDVVPNASPLGMGLLRRDGVPIGSMGDFHPAPNALRTAIHAAAQCTAQSGEKLEVVAIRFALESWLHAGAKAGALGAPLARAADADPGFLSVANIGTGRRLGVSVMGVSNVAELDETLRVWHSILDGLESWNEDEEGTEFDLENQMQATDFPTAEADGKPDGAVASSASHAPNILTPSEDLITDRAWSHTRRAKILQLAKEVRDVLGAEWVDYTWASPPADFKNTLSDEHLASMRNIAEDESAGKLTLPSPAESVLDEPMLTPPLDAEEQLA
;
A
#
# COMPACT_ATOMS: atom_id res chain seq x y z
N MET A 1 -14.78 -18.30 -13.58
CA MET A 1 -13.73 -18.77 -14.57
C MET A 1 -12.61 -17.75 -14.56
N ARG A 2 -11.34 -18.19 -14.55
CA ARG A 2 -10.19 -17.25 -14.56
C ARG A 2 -10.37 -16.20 -15.67
N PRO A 3 -10.17 -14.89 -15.38
CA PRO A 3 -10.26 -13.87 -16.39
C PRO A 3 -9.32 -14.14 -17.56
N SER A 4 -9.75 -13.84 -18.77
CA SER A 4 -8.90 -13.95 -19.97
C SER A 4 -7.81 -12.88 -20.04
N THR A 5 -8.03 -11.76 -19.37
CA THR A 5 -7.10 -10.64 -19.25
C THR A 5 -6.24 -10.80 -18.00
N PRO A 6 -4.91 -10.65 -18.06
CA PRO A 6 -4.09 -10.64 -16.87
C PRO A 6 -4.36 -9.40 -16.01
N LEU A 7 -4.19 -9.51 -14.69
CA LEU A 7 -4.42 -8.40 -13.76
C LEU A 7 -3.60 -7.16 -14.13
N SER A 8 -2.36 -7.37 -14.58
CA SER A 8 -1.46 -6.29 -14.99
C SER A 8 -2.00 -5.41 -16.14
N ALA A 9 -2.96 -5.87 -16.91
CA ALA A 9 -3.54 -5.07 -17.98
C ALA A 9 -4.50 -3.97 -17.47
N ASP A 10 -5.15 -4.21 -16.33
CA ASP A 10 -6.23 -3.34 -15.83
C ASP A 10 -5.89 -2.65 -14.52
N LEU A 11 -5.00 -3.22 -13.70
CA LEU A 11 -4.63 -2.64 -12.40
C LEU A 11 -3.86 -1.32 -12.59
N PRO A 12 -4.25 -0.23 -11.92
CA PRO A 12 -3.47 1.00 -11.95
C PRO A 12 -2.19 0.88 -11.11
N PRO A 13 -1.12 1.61 -11.47
CA PRO A 13 0.16 1.54 -10.76
C PRO A 13 0.15 2.18 -9.37
N LEU A 14 -0.86 3.00 -9.03
CA LEU A 14 -1.06 3.53 -7.69
C LEU A 14 -2.41 3.10 -7.14
N ILE A 15 -2.38 2.49 -5.95
CA ILE A 15 -3.54 1.99 -5.22
C ILE A 15 -3.67 2.78 -3.91
N MET A 16 -4.86 3.25 -3.59
CA MET A 16 -5.14 3.84 -2.28
C MET A 16 -5.43 2.75 -1.26
N GLY A 17 -4.55 2.63 -0.25
CA GLY A 17 -4.73 1.73 0.89
C GLY A 17 -5.60 2.34 1.97
N THR A 18 -6.45 1.54 2.58
CA THR A 18 -7.35 1.95 3.68
C THR A 18 -6.94 1.41 5.05
N ALA A 19 -5.74 0.85 5.19
CA ALA A 19 -5.24 0.40 6.49
C ALA A 19 -5.20 1.52 7.54
N THR A 20 -5.11 2.77 7.10
CA THR A 20 -5.20 3.94 7.98
C THR A 20 -6.62 4.22 8.50
N PHE A 21 -7.65 3.57 7.97
CA PHE A 21 -9.05 3.71 8.43
C PHE A 21 -9.35 2.82 9.64
N ASN A 22 -8.37 2.61 10.49
CA ASN A 22 -8.53 1.79 11.68
C ASN A 22 -7.91 2.46 12.93
N SER A 23 -8.16 1.87 14.10
CA SER A 23 -7.73 2.38 15.40
C SER A 23 -6.22 2.27 15.64
N GLN A 24 -5.47 1.50 14.87
CA GLN A 24 -3.99 1.44 14.95
C GLN A 24 -3.33 2.76 14.49
N TYR A 25 -3.98 3.47 13.57
CA TYR A 25 -3.46 4.70 12.98
C TYR A 25 -4.23 5.95 13.40
N ASN A 26 -5.49 5.81 13.79
CA ASN A 26 -6.36 6.93 14.12
C ASN A 26 -7.22 6.57 15.35
N ALA A 27 -7.19 7.40 16.38
CA ALA A 27 -7.89 7.14 17.65
C ALA A 27 -9.40 6.93 17.46
N ASP A 28 -10.00 7.63 16.49
CA ASP A 28 -11.40 7.46 16.06
C ASP A 28 -11.49 7.34 14.54
N PRO A 29 -11.50 6.13 13.99
CA PRO A 29 -11.63 5.92 12.54
C PRO A 29 -12.92 6.48 11.95
N PHE A 30 -14.00 6.57 12.74
CA PHE A 30 -15.28 7.10 12.26
C PHE A 30 -15.32 8.63 12.14
N ALA A 31 -14.40 9.32 12.84
CA ALA A 31 -14.21 10.77 12.69
C ALA A 31 -13.38 11.15 11.45
N LEU A 32 -12.77 10.19 10.76
CA LEU A 32 -12.03 10.44 9.54
C LEU A 32 -12.95 10.91 8.40
N PRO A 33 -12.51 11.85 7.57
CA PRO A 33 -13.29 12.30 6.40
C PRO A 33 -13.21 11.29 5.25
N THR A 34 -13.53 10.01 5.52
CA THR A 34 -13.33 8.89 4.58
C THR A 34 -14.10 9.06 3.28
N THR A 35 -15.34 9.55 3.35
CA THR A 35 -16.15 9.84 2.16
C THR A 35 -15.48 10.92 1.29
N GLU A 36 -15.00 12.02 1.89
CA GLU A 36 -14.29 13.07 1.16
C GLU A 36 -12.98 12.56 0.55
N LEU A 37 -12.23 11.73 1.30
CA LEU A 37 -10.99 11.12 0.81
C LEU A 37 -11.23 10.25 -0.42
N VAL A 38 -12.25 9.39 -0.39
CA VAL A 38 -12.59 8.50 -1.52
C VAL A 38 -13.08 9.30 -2.72
N HIS A 39 -13.98 10.28 -2.51
CA HIS A 39 -14.45 11.16 -3.58
C HIS A 39 -13.31 11.93 -4.24
N ARG A 40 -12.41 12.49 -3.43
CA ARG A 40 -11.25 13.24 -3.91
C ARG A 40 -10.27 12.33 -4.63
N ALA A 41 -9.99 11.14 -4.11
CA ALA A 41 -9.15 10.15 -4.77
C ALA A 41 -9.68 9.76 -6.16
N LEU A 42 -10.99 9.44 -6.26
CA LEU A 42 -11.65 9.13 -7.53
C LEU A 42 -11.61 10.33 -8.50
N SER A 43 -11.90 11.55 -8.01
CA SER A 43 -11.86 12.78 -8.82
C SER A 43 -10.45 13.10 -9.33
N ARG A 44 -9.42 12.68 -8.61
CA ARG A 44 -8.01 12.85 -8.97
C ARG A 44 -7.44 11.66 -9.76
N GLY A 45 -8.29 10.72 -10.18
CA GLY A 45 -7.92 9.62 -11.06
C GLY A 45 -7.46 8.34 -10.36
N VAL A 46 -7.51 8.22 -9.03
CA VAL A 46 -7.32 6.93 -8.35
C VAL A 46 -8.42 5.97 -8.78
N ARG A 47 -8.04 4.75 -9.15
CA ARG A 47 -8.95 3.73 -9.68
C ARG A 47 -8.80 2.36 -9.02
N ALA A 48 -8.08 2.29 -7.89
CA ALA A 48 -8.00 1.07 -7.10
C ALA A 48 -7.91 1.39 -5.61
N PHE A 49 -8.60 0.58 -4.80
CA PHE A 49 -8.63 0.68 -3.35
C PHE A 49 -8.27 -0.67 -2.74
N ASP A 50 -7.29 -0.67 -1.83
CA ASP A 50 -6.90 -1.85 -1.04
C ASP A 50 -7.43 -1.71 0.38
N THR A 51 -8.17 -2.72 0.84
CA THR A 51 -8.76 -2.79 2.18
C THR A 51 -8.57 -4.18 2.81
N SER A 52 -9.15 -4.41 3.98
CA SER A 52 -9.18 -5.71 4.66
C SER A 52 -10.25 -5.74 5.75
N PRO A 53 -10.91 -6.89 5.98
CA PRO A 53 -11.74 -7.09 7.16
C PRO A 53 -11.00 -6.89 8.49
N TYR A 54 -9.69 -7.11 8.51
CA TYR A 54 -8.81 -6.90 9.67
C TYR A 54 -8.61 -5.42 10.01
N TYR A 55 -8.82 -4.51 9.07
CA TYR A 55 -8.61 -3.08 9.29
C TYR A 55 -9.79 -2.39 10.01
N GLY A 56 -10.41 -3.08 10.97
CA GLY A 56 -11.55 -2.55 11.73
C GLY A 56 -12.69 -2.13 10.80
N PRO A 57 -13.16 -0.86 10.85
CA PRO A 57 -14.31 -0.40 10.05
C PRO A 57 -13.95 -0.03 8.60
N ALA A 58 -12.72 -0.29 8.12
CA ALA A 58 -12.25 0.23 6.83
C ALA A 58 -13.13 -0.20 5.63
N GLU A 59 -13.58 -1.47 5.57
CA GLU A 59 -14.47 -1.94 4.50
C GLU A 59 -15.82 -1.22 4.53
N GLU A 60 -16.39 -0.99 5.72
CA GLU A 60 -17.67 -0.29 5.87
C GLU A 60 -17.55 1.20 5.51
N LEU A 61 -16.47 1.85 5.96
CA LEU A 61 -16.20 3.25 5.66
C LEU A 61 -15.97 3.47 4.17
N LEU A 62 -15.21 2.59 3.52
CA LEU A 62 -15.01 2.61 2.07
C LEU A 62 -16.35 2.34 1.34
N GLY A 63 -17.08 1.31 1.74
CA GLY A 63 -18.38 0.96 1.14
C GLY A 63 -19.39 2.10 1.22
N ARG A 64 -19.51 2.78 2.38
CA ARG A 64 -20.37 3.97 2.54
C ARG A 64 -19.98 5.09 1.57
N ALA A 65 -18.71 5.31 1.33
CA ALA A 65 -18.26 6.31 0.37
C ALA A 65 -18.60 5.93 -1.07
N LEU A 66 -18.51 4.63 -1.41
CA LEU A 66 -18.74 4.12 -2.76
C LEU A 66 -20.23 4.10 -3.16
N VAL A 67 -21.17 4.05 -2.20
CA VAL A 67 -22.63 4.07 -2.50
C VAL A 67 -23.23 5.46 -2.54
N THR A 68 -22.45 6.52 -2.36
CA THR A 68 -22.95 7.89 -2.48
C THR A 68 -23.40 8.21 -3.90
N ASP A 69 -24.38 9.10 -4.05
CA ASP A 69 -24.87 9.56 -5.36
C ASP A 69 -23.74 10.07 -6.24
N PHE A 70 -22.76 10.74 -5.63
CA PHE A 70 -21.57 11.25 -6.35
C PHE A 70 -20.81 10.11 -7.03
N VAL A 71 -20.48 9.03 -6.33
CA VAL A 71 -19.74 7.91 -6.89
C VAL A 71 -20.61 7.14 -7.89
N GLN A 72 -21.83 6.81 -7.51
CA GLN A 72 -22.74 6.02 -8.36
C GLN A 72 -23.05 6.70 -9.70
N THR A 73 -23.08 8.05 -9.72
CA THR A 73 -23.33 8.81 -10.94
C THR A 73 -22.11 8.95 -11.83
N ASN A 74 -20.93 9.12 -11.22
CA ASN A 74 -19.74 9.52 -11.98
C ASN A 74 -18.72 8.38 -12.19
N PHE A 75 -18.78 7.32 -11.39
CA PHE A 75 -17.81 6.22 -11.39
C PHE A 75 -18.53 4.87 -11.34
N PRO A 76 -18.90 4.29 -12.50
CA PRO A 76 -19.52 2.97 -12.54
C PRO A 76 -18.57 1.92 -11.92
N ARG A 77 -19.14 0.84 -11.35
CA ARG A 77 -18.38 -0.17 -10.58
C ARG A 77 -17.19 -0.77 -11.36
N ASP A 78 -17.28 -0.91 -12.65
CA ASP A 78 -16.21 -1.41 -13.53
C ASP A 78 -15.13 -0.37 -13.85
N SER A 79 -15.28 0.87 -13.41
CA SER A 79 -14.30 1.94 -13.61
C SER A 79 -13.23 1.99 -12.50
N TYR A 80 -13.37 1.20 -11.43
CA TYR A 80 -12.39 1.11 -10.35
C TYR A 80 -12.31 -0.32 -9.81
N GLN A 81 -11.20 -0.63 -9.14
CA GLN A 81 -10.91 -1.95 -8.60
C GLN A 81 -10.96 -1.96 -7.07
N LEU A 82 -11.53 -3.03 -6.51
CA LEU A 82 -11.61 -3.28 -5.07
C LEU A 82 -10.77 -4.51 -4.72
N LEU A 83 -9.77 -4.30 -3.89
CA LEU A 83 -8.86 -5.31 -3.40
C LEU A 83 -9.11 -5.51 -1.90
N THR A 84 -9.37 -6.73 -1.46
CA THR A 84 -9.53 -7.05 -0.04
C THR A 84 -8.83 -8.35 0.33
N LYS A 85 -8.98 -8.79 1.57
CA LYS A 85 -8.19 -9.89 2.12
C LYS A 85 -9.07 -10.85 2.92
N VAL A 86 -8.55 -12.07 3.15
CA VAL A 86 -9.19 -13.11 3.98
C VAL A 86 -8.18 -13.75 4.92
N GLY A 87 -8.65 -14.43 5.94
CA GLY A 87 -7.86 -15.29 6.80
C GLY A 87 -7.44 -14.66 8.12
N ARG A 88 -7.01 -13.38 8.16
CA ARG A 88 -6.68 -12.69 9.40
C ARG A 88 -7.94 -12.11 10.05
N ILE A 89 -8.18 -12.48 11.32
CA ILE A 89 -9.37 -12.07 12.08
C ILE A 89 -9.00 -10.97 13.10
N ALA A 90 -7.94 -11.21 13.86
CA ALA A 90 -7.44 -10.29 14.89
C ALA A 90 -5.90 -10.32 14.95
N GLY A 91 -5.30 -9.64 15.90
CA GLY A 91 -3.84 -9.59 16.08
C GLY A 91 -3.19 -10.98 16.12
N SER A 92 -3.76 -11.90 16.89
CA SER A 92 -3.28 -13.28 17.08
C SER A 92 -4.24 -14.36 16.57
N SER A 93 -5.24 -13.99 15.76
CA SER A 93 -6.29 -14.93 15.31
C SER A 93 -6.33 -15.00 13.79
N PHE A 94 -6.16 -16.23 13.28
CA PHE A 94 -6.17 -16.53 11.84
C PHE A 94 -6.99 -17.79 11.58
N ASP A 95 -7.87 -17.74 10.57
CA ASP A 95 -8.63 -18.89 10.08
C ASP A 95 -8.62 -18.90 8.55
N TYR A 96 -7.93 -19.89 8.01
CA TYR A 96 -7.79 -20.12 6.57
C TYR A 96 -8.65 -21.29 6.08
N SER A 97 -9.59 -21.74 6.92
CA SER A 97 -10.53 -22.78 6.51
C SER A 97 -11.42 -22.33 5.35
N PRO A 98 -11.82 -23.26 4.45
CA PRO A 98 -12.67 -22.94 3.32
C PRO A 98 -13.98 -22.25 3.73
N ALA A 99 -14.62 -22.70 4.80
CA ALA A 99 -15.85 -22.10 5.31
C ALA A 99 -15.67 -20.64 5.75
N TRP A 100 -14.57 -20.34 6.48
CA TRP A 100 -14.27 -18.96 6.86
C TRP A 100 -13.87 -18.09 5.67
N VAL A 101 -13.07 -18.60 4.76
CA VAL A 101 -12.68 -17.88 3.53
C VAL A 101 -13.93 -17.48 2.75
N LYS A 102 -14.83 -18.41 2.49
CA LYS A 102 -16.12 -18.15 1.83
C LYS A 102 -16.94 -17.09 2.58
N HIS A 103 -17.16 -17.30 3.88
CA HIS A 103 -17.90 -16.35 4.73
C HIS A 103 -17.28 -14.95 4.67
N SER A 104 -15.95 -14.84 4.79
CA SER A 104 -15.24 -13.57 4.77
C SER A 104 -15.41 -12.83 3.43
N VAL A 105 -15.32 -13.54 2.28
CA VAL A 105 -15.56 -12.95 0.95
C VAL A 105 -16.98 -12.40 0.86
N HIS A 106 -18.00 -13.18 1.23
CA HIS A 106 -19.39 -12.72 1.19
C HIS A 106 -19.64 -11.53 2.13
N ARG A 107 -18.99 -11.50 3.31
CA ARG A 107 -19.06 -10.36 4.23
C ARG A 107 -18.43 -9.11 3.61
N SER A 108 -17.29 -9.22 2.97
CA SER A 108 -16.62 -8.11 2.28
C SER A 108 -17.47 -7.56 1.13
N LEU A 109 -18.13 -8.42 0.34
CA LEU A 109 -19.08 -7.99 -0.70
C LEU A 109 -20.20 -7.12 -0.13
N ARG A 110 -20.81 -7.55 1.00
CA ARG A 110 -21.86 -6.76 1.68
C ARG A 110 -21.33 -5.43 2.18
N ARG A 111 -20.18 -5.40 2.87
CA ARG A 111 -19.61 -4.17 3.44
C ARG A 111 -19.18 -3.16 2.39
N LEU A 112 -18.68 -3.66 1.26
CA LEU A 112 -18.24 -2.85 0.12
C LEU A 112 -19.38 -2.53 -0.86
N HIS A 113 -20.59 -3.05 -0.63
CA HIS A 113 -21.78 -2.87 -1.46
C HIS A 113 -21.51 -3.20 -2.95
N THR A 114 -20.95 -4.37 -3.22
CA THR A 114 -20.59 -4.80 -4.57
C THR A 114 -20.89 -6.29 -4.78
N ASP A 115 -21.15 -6.68 -6.02
CA ASP A 115 -21.43 -8.05 -6.40
C ASP A 115 -20.15 -8.86 -6.70
N TYR A 116 -19.01 -8.19 -6.88
CA TYR A 116 -17.74 -8.84 -7.12
C TYR A 116 -16.56 -8.05 -6.55
N LEU A 117 -15.48 -8.76 -6.25
CA LEU A 117 -14.18 -8.22 -5.86
C LEU A 117 -13.17 -8.40 -7.00
N ASP A 118 -12.35 -7.40 -7.24
CA ASP A 118 -11.33 -7.53 -8.28
C ASP A 118 -10.17 -8.40 -7.80
N VAL A 119 -9.70 -8.22 -6.58
CA VAL A 119 -8.63 -9.04 -5.99
C VAL A 119 -8.97 -9.46 -4.57
N VAL A 120 -8.68 -10.72 -4.24
CA VAL A 120 -8.72 -11.20 -2.85
C VAL A 120 -7.37 -11.84 -2.49
N TYR A 121 -6.76 -11.34 -1.41
CA TYR A 121 -5.52 -11.90 -0.86
C TYR A 121 -5.78 -12.81 0.34
N CYS A 122 -4.98 -13.85 0.49
CA CYS A 122 -4.75 -14.45 1.81
C CYS A 122 -3.83 -13.51 2.61
N HIS A 123 -4.25 -13.07 3.81
CA HIS A 123 -3.67 -11.96 4.57
C HIS A 123 -2.67 -12.43 5.62
N ASP A 124 -1.43 -11.93 5.54
CA ASP A 124 -0.35 -12.25 6.50
C ASP A 124 -0.09 -13.76 6.61
N VAL A 125 0.24 -14.33 5.46
CA VAL A 125 0.39 -15.77 5.25
C VAL A 125 1.50 -16.41 6.07
N GLU A 126 2.41 -15.63 6.63
CA GLU A 126 3.48 -16.09 7.52
C GLU A 126 2.99 -16.57 8.89
N PHE A 127 1.75 -16.25 9.26
CA PHE A 127 1.17 -16.61 10.56
C PHE A 127 0.48 -17.99 10.58
N VAL A 128 0.38 -18.64 9.44
CA VAL A 128 -0.25 -19.96 9.29
C VAL A 128 0.67 -20.93 8.53
N SER A 129 0.33 -22.20 8.51
CA SER A 129 1.14 -23.17 7.76
C SER A 129 0.96 -23.02 6.24
N PRO A 130 1.97 -23.42 5.43
CA PRO A 130 1.84 -23.45 3.98
C PRO A 130 0.67 -24.28 3.46
N ALA A 131 0.29 -25.34 4.20
CA ALA A 131 -0.86 -26.19 3.85
C ALA A 131 -2.19 -25.41 4.00
N GLU A 132 -2.34 -24.62 5.05
CA GLU A 132 -3.52 -23.77 5.26
C GLU A 132 -3.62 -22.70 4.16
N VAL A 133 -2.50 -22.06 3.79
CA VAL A 133 -2.48 -21.09 2.66
C VAL A 133 -2.93 -21.76 1.37
N LEU A 134 -2.42 -22.96 1.06
CA LEU A 134 -2.82 -23.70 -0.14
C LEU A 134 -4.31 -24.04 -0.16
N VAL A 135 -4.88 -24.42 0.98
CA VAL A 135 -6.32 -24.69 1.12
C VAL A 135 -7.15 -23.45 0.88
N ALA A 136 -6.77 -22.31 1.47
CA ALA A 136 -7.45 -21.04 1.27
C ALA A 136 -7.38 -20.54 -0.19
N VAL A 137 -6.22 -20.66 -0.84
CA VAL A 137 -6.07 -20.33 -2.27
C VAL A 137 -6.96 -21.18 -3.16
N LYS A 138 -7.06 -22.50 -2.86
CA LYS A 138 -7.97 -23.38 -3.59
C LYS A 138 -9.44 -22.97 -3.42
N GLU A 139 -9.84 -22.57 -2.21
CA GLU A 139 -11.20 -22.10 -1.97
C GLU A 139 -11.48 -20.78 -2.70
N LEU A 140 -10.55 -19.81 -2.69
CA LEU A 140 -10.70 -18.58 -3.47
C LEU A 140 -10.84 -18.88 -4.97
N ARG A 141 -10.10 -19.85 -5.50
CA ARG A 141 -10.24 -20.29 -6.90
C ARG A 141 -11.61 -20.91 -7.17
N ARG A 142 -12.12 -21.71 -6.22
CA ARG A 142 -13.48 -22.25 -6.32
C ARG A 142 -14.52 -21.14 -6.38
N LEU A 143 -14.43 -20.13 -5.48
CA LEU A 143 -15.33 -18.98 -5.47
C LEU A 143 -15.25 -18.17 -6.79
N ARG A 144 -14.04 -18.00 -7.34
CA ARG A 144 -13.84 -17.39 -8.65
C ARG A 144 -14.51 -18.18 -9.78
N ASP A 145 -14.31 -19.47 -9.81
CA ASP A 145 -14.67 -20.31 -10.95
C ASP A 145 -16.13 -20.75 -10.93
N GLU A 146 -16.72 -20.97 -9.75
CA GLU A 146 -18.07 -21.46 -9.57
C GLU A 146 -19.09 -20.37 -9.22
N GLU A 147 -18.71 -19.37 -8.43
CA GLU A 147 -19.60 -18.33 -7.96
C GLU A 147 -19.42 -16.97 -8.68
N ASP A 148 -18.28 -16.76 -9.39
CA ASP A 148 -17.94 -15.56 -10.16
C ASP A 148 -17.95 -14.25 -9.36
N ILE A 149 -17.68 -14.35 -8.05
CA ILE A 149 -17.73 -13.23 -7.09
C ILE A 149 -16.39 -12.58 -6.83
N LEU A 150 -15.31 -13.10 -7.42
CA LEU A 150 -13.99 -12.49 -7.41
C LEU A 150 -13.22 -12.81 -8.70
N ARG A 151 -12.23 -11.99 -9.05
CA ARG A 151 -11.51 -12.10 -10.32
C ARG A 151 -10.10 -12.66 -10.18
N TYR A 152 -9.28 -12.06 -9.30
CA TYR A 152 -7.87 -12.39 -9.15
C TYR A 152 -7.54 -12.75 -7.71
N ILE A 153 -6.51 -13.58 -7.55
CA ILE A 153 -6.18 -14.20 -6.27
C ILE A 153 -4.70 -14.00 -5.97
N GLY A 154 -4.42 -13.60 -4.73
CA GLY A 154 -3.06 -13.41 -4.26
C GLY A 154 -2.82 -13.78 -2.82
N ILE A 155 -1.61 -13.49 -2.37
CA ILE A 155 -1.19 -13.56 -0.98
C ILE A 155 -0.55 -12.22 -0.58
N SER A 156 -0.61 -11.90 0.72
CA SER A 156 0.06 -10.74 1.28
C SER A 156 0.71 -11.07 2.61
N GLY A 157 1.80 -10.38 2.93
CA GLY A 157 2.53 -10.58 4.18
C GLY A 157 3.80 -9.73 4.25
N TYR A 158 4.59 -9.95 5.30
CA TYR A 158 5.81 -9.20 5.52
C TYR A 158 7.07 -9.94 5.02
N PRO A 159 7.40 -11.18 5.46
CA PRO A 159 8.68 -11.81 5.11
C PRO A 159 8.71 -12.19 3.63
N VAL A 160 9.57 -11.52 2.87
CA VAL A 160 9.67 -11.72 1.41
C VAL A 160 10.10 -13.15 1.01
N GLU A 161 10.87 -13.82 1.86
CA GLU A 161 11.29 -15.20 1.66
C GLU A 161 10.11 -16.18 1.76
N ILE A 162 9.21 -15.95 2.72
CA ILE A 162 8.00 -16.77 2.90
C ILE A 162 7.05 -16.56 1.72
N LEU A 163 6.81 -15.30 1.35
CA LEU A 163 5.97 -14.97 0.19
C LEU A 163 6.46 -15.65 -1.09
N SER A 164 7.77 -15.59 -1.35
CA SER A 164 8.37 -16.23 -2.52
C SER A 164 8.23 -17.76 -2.48
N SER A 165 8.52 -18.38 -1.33
CA SER A 165 8.41 -19.84 -1.17
C SER A 165 6.98 -20.34 -1.31
N LEU A 166 5.99 -19.56 -0.82
CA LEU A 166 4.58 -19.89 -0.98
C LEU A 166 4.11 -19.74 -2.43
N ALA A 167 4.54 -18.71 -3.15
CA ALA A 167 4.21 -18.55 -4.56
C ALA A 167 4.76 -19.72 -5.41
N GLU A 168 6.03 -20.10 -5.17
CA GLU A 168 6.66 -21.27 -5.80
C GLU A 168 5.92 -22.58 -5.48
N MET A 169 5.55 -22.76 -4.19
CA MET A 169 4.79 -23.92 -3.76
C MET A 169 3.41 -24.00 -4.42
N ILE A 170 2.66 -22.90 -4.43
CA ILE A 170 1.31 -22.85 -5.01
C ILE A 170 1.36 -23.17 -6.51
N LEU A 171 2.33 -22.61 -7.26
CA LEU A 171 2.52 -22.96 -8.66
C LEU A 171 2.80 -24.45 -8.83
N ARG A 172 3.72 -25.02 -8.04
CA ARG A 172 4.09 -26.44 -8.14
C ARG A 172 2.92 -27.38 -7.81
N GLU A 173 2.16 -27.08 -6.74
CA GLU A 173 1.09 -27.95 -6.24
C GLU A 173 -0.21 -27.84 -7.06
N THR A 174 -0.40 -26.74 -7.79
CA THR A 174 -1.67 -26.50 -8.50
C THR A 174 -1.52 -26.35 -10.01
N GLY A 175 -0.30 -26.09 -10.51
CA GLY A 175 -0.04 -25.78 -11.92
C GLY A 175 -0.51 -24.38 -12.34
N GLU A 176 -1.09 -23.58 -11.41
CA GLU A 176 -1.58 -22.23 -11.67
C GLU A 176 -0.86 -21.24 -10.76
N PRO A 177 -0.19 -20.21 -11.32
CA PRO A 177 0.47 -19.17 -10.51
C PRO A 177 -0.55 -18.31 -9.77
N LEU A 178 -0.09 -17.59 -8.74
CA LEU A 178 -0.83 -16.48 -8.16
C LEU A 178 -0.85 -15.30 -9.13
N ASP A 179 -1.97 -14.56 -9.16
CA ASP A 179 -2.08 -13.36 -9.98
C ASP A 179 -1.29 -12.20 -9.36
N ILE A 180 -1.21 -12.13 -8.02
CA ILE A 180 -0.62 -11.00 -7.30
C ILE A 180 -0.02 -11.45 -5.97
N VAL A 181 1.16 -10.89 -5.62
CA VAL A 181 1.80 -11.09 -4.32
C VAL A 181 2.24 -9.74 -3.77
N MET A 182 1.64 -9.31 -2.65
CA MET A 182 1.91 -8.03 -2.05
C MET A 182 2.79 -8.17 -0.80
N SER A 183 3.85 -7.35 -0.72
CA SER A 183 4.63 -7.22 0.50
C SER A 183 4.57 -5.79 1.03
N TYR A 184 4.51 -5.64 2.36
CA TYR A 184 4.54 -4.32 3.00
C TYR A 184 5.87 -4.05 3.68
N ALA A 185 6.29 -2.77 3.68
CA ALA A 185 7.50 -2.25 4.32
C ALA A 185 8.83 -2.92 3.86
N ASN A 186 8.85 -3.58 2.70
CA ASN A 186 10.03 -4.24 2.14
C ASN A 186 10.57 -3.57 0.87
N TYR A 187 9.98 -2.44 0.45
CA TYR A 187 10.59 -1.52 -0.50
C TYR A 187 10.32 -0.08 -0.07
N THR A 188 11.16 0.38 0.81
CA THR A 188 11.12 1.70 1.46
C THR A 188 12.51 2.31 1.42
N LEU A 189 12.65 3.55 1.86
CA LEU A 189 13.95 4.19 2.03
C LEU A 189 14.89 3.42 2.97
N GLN A 190 14.35 2.67 3.94
CA GLN A 190 15.10 1.88 4.91
C GLN A 190 15.37 0.44 4.42
N ASN A 191 14.46 -0.17 3.64
CA ASN A 191 14.50 -1.60 3.29
C ASN A 191 14.12 -1.81 1.82
N THR A 192 14.97 -2.49 1.03
CA THR A 192 14.79 -2.74 -0.40
C THR A 192 14.74 -4.23 -0.76
N ARG A 193 14.55 -5.11 0.22
CA ARG A 193 14.58 -6.58 0.08
C ARG A 193 13.51 -7.15 -0.86
N LEU A 194 12.38 -6.46 -1.05
CA LEU A 194 11.38 -6.87 -2.04
C LEU A 194 11.98 -6.96 -3.45
N ARG A 195 12.83 -5.98 -3.83
CA ARG A 195 13.54 -5.99 -5.12
C ARG A 195 14.62 -7.06 -5.17
N SER A 196 15.52 -7.04 -4.18
CA SER A 196 16.76 -7.83 -4.24
C SER A 196 16.54 -9.33 -4.01
N LEU A 197 15.57 -9.70 -3.17
CA LEU A 197 15.36 -11.10 -2.78
C LEU A 197 14.09 -11.73 -3.37
N ALA A 198 12.96 -10.99 -3.36
CA ALA A 198 11.68 -11.59 -3.73
C ALA A 198 11.35 -11.48 -5.22
N LEU A 199 11.55 -10.31 -5.82
CA LEU A 199 11.09 -10.06 -7.19
C LEU A 199 11.57 -11.11 -8.21
N PRO A 200 12.86 -11.51 -8.26
CA PRO A 200 13.30 -12.55 -9.20
C PRO A 200 12.58 -13.89 -8.99
N ARG A 201 12.35 -14.28 -7.74
CA ARG A 201 11.67 -15.55 -7.40
C ARG A 201 10.19 -15.52 -7.74
N LEU A 202 9.52 -14.38 -7.45
CA LEU A 202 8.10 -14.19 -7.75
C LEU A 202 7.84 -14.18 -9.26
N LEU A 203 8.72 -13.53 -10.03
CA LEU A 203 8.68 -13.58 -11.51
C LEU A 203 8.87 -15.01 -12.04
N ALA A 204 9.84 -15.76 -11.49
CA ALA A 204 10.06 -17.17 -11.84
C ALA A 204 8.87 -18.06 -11.44
N ALA A 205 8.14 -17.72 -10.38
CA ALA A 205 6.89 -18.38 -9.98
C ALA A 205 5.67 -17.95 -10.82
N GLY A 206 5.85 -17.12 -11.85
CA GLY A 206 4.78 -16.70 -12.75
C GLY A 206 3.80 -15.69 -12.17
N VAL A 207 4.16 -14.99 -11.09
CA VAL A 207 3.34 -13.92 -10.50
C VAL A 207 3.24 -12.75 -11.49
N ASP A 208 2.02 -12.31 -11.78
CA ASP A 208 1.77 -11.24 -12.76
C ASP A 208 2.06 -9.84 -12.19
N VAL A 209 1.61 -9.58 -10.94
CA VAL A 209 1.78 -8.28 -10.29
C VAL A 209 2.37 -8.43 -8.89
N VAL A 210 3.36 -7.58 -8.56
CA VAL A 210 3.97 -7.51 -7.24
C VAL A 210 3.85 -6.08 -6.69
N PRO A 211 2.83 -5.76 -5.90
CA PRO A 211 2.69 -4.45 -5.27
C PRO A 211 3.65 -4.25 -4.10
N ASN A 212 4.21 -3.04 -4.01
CA ASN A 212 4.89 -2.54 -2.83
C ASN A 212 3.88 -1.80 -1.94
N ALA A 213 3.65 -2.27 -0.73
CA ALA A 213 2.77 -1.60 0.23
C ALA A 213 3.57 -0.95 1.38
N SER A 214 2.96 0.01 2.05
CA SER A 214 3.54 0.75 3.18
C SER A 214 4.89 1.40 2.88
N PRO A 215 4.99 2.30 1.90
CA PRO A 215 6.24 2.95 1.52
C PRO A 215 6.88 3.78 2.65
N LEU A 216 6.10 4.15 3.67
CA LEU A 216 6.60 4.77 4.91
C LEU A 216 6.95 3.76 6.02
N GLY A 217 7.04 2.45 5.72
CA GLY A 217 7.34 1.44 6.73
C GLY A 217 6.36 1.46 7.90
N MET A 218 5.05 1.42 7.62
CA MET A 218 3.97 1.53 8.63
C MET A 218 4.06 2.79 9.52
N GLY A 219 4.51 3.90 8.95
CA GLY A 219 4.66 5.18 9.65
C GLY A 219 6.04 5.41 10.28
N LEU A 220 6.96 4.45 10.18
CA LEU A 220 8.33 4.58 10.71
C LEU A 220 9.08 5.76 10.08
N LEU A 221 8.97 5.93 8.76
CA LEU A 221 9.67 6.94 7.96
C LEU A 221 8.93 8.28 7.91
N ARG A 222 8.35 8.69 9.01
CA ARG A 222 7.75 10.02 9.19
C ARG A 222 8.69 10.89 10.01
N ARG A 223 8.57 12.21 9.86
CA ARG A 223 9.33 13.19 10.64
C ARG A 223 9.27 12.92 12.14
N ASP A 224 8.07 12.66 12.64
CA ASP A 224 7.82 12.40 14.05
C ASP A 224 7.96 10.91 14.41
N GLY A 225 8.23 10.05 13.40
CA GLY A 225 8.35 8.60 13.56
C GLY A 225 7.04 7.93 13.96
N VAL A 226 7.16 6.74 14.56
CA VAL A 226 6.04 6.01 15.16
C VAL A 226 5.73 6.62 16.52
N PRO A 227 4.47 6.95 16.85
CA PRO A 227 4.09 7.46 18.16
C PRO A 227 4.54 6.55 19.31
N ILE A 228 4.67 7.11 20.51
CA ILE A 228 4.88 6.34 21.74
C ILE A 228 3.51 6.05 22.34
N GLY A 229 3.31 4.83 22.90
CA GLY A 229 2.05 4.38 23.48
C GLY A 229 1.16 3.64 22.48
N SER A 230 -0.11 3.44 22.83
CA SER A 230 -1.05 2.56 22.13
C SER A 230 -1.15 2.77 20.60
N MET A 231 -0.93 4.00 20.14
CA MET A 231 -0.90 4.33 18.71
C MET A 231 0.40 3.96 18.00
N GLY A 232 1.39 3.41 18.70
CA GLY A 232 2.68 3.04 18.11
C GLY A 232 3.25 1.72 18.64
N ASP A 233 2.65 1.14 19.69
CA ASP A 233 3.12 -0.11 20.29
C ASP A 233 2.94 -1.32 19.35
N PHE A 234 2.01 -1.21 18.37
CA PHE A 234 1.84 -2.22 17.33
C PHE A 234 3.05 -2.34 16.39
N HIS A 235 3.92 -1.30 16.34
CA HIS A 235 5.03 -1.26 15.38
C HIS A 235 6.26 -1.99 15.92
N PRO A 236 6.78 -3.03 15.24
CA PRO A 236 7.83 -3.90 15.78
C PRO A 236 9.25 -3.32 15.72
N ALA A 237 9.44 -2.11 15.17
CA ALA A 237 10.76 -1.47 15.10
C ALA A 237 11.34 -1.24 16.50
N PRO A 238 12.57 -1.71 16.79
CA PRO A 238 13.23 -1.48 18.07
C PRO A 238 13.55 0.00 18.28
N ASN A 239 13.65 0.42 19.55
CA ASN A 239 13.91 1.81 19.92
C ASN A 239 15.17 2.39 19.26
N ALA A 240 16.22 1.58 19.09
CA ALA A 240 17.45 2.00 18.43
C ALA A 240 17.22 2.37 16.95
N LEU A 241 16.42 1.59 16.21
CA LEU A 241 16.03 1.95 14.86
C LEU A 241 15.18 3.22 14.83
N ARG A 242 14.21 3.37 15.75
CA ARG A 242 13.41 4.60 15.86
C ARG A 242 14.28 5.82 16.12
N THR A 243 15.34 5.69 16.93
CA THR A 243 16.33 6.76 17.16
C THR A 243 17.11 7.09 15.89
N ALA A 244 17.57 6.08 15.15
CA ALA A 244 18.26 6.28 13.87
C ALA A 244 17.38 7.00 12.83
N ILE A 245 16.08 6.67 12.79
CA ILE A 245 15.12 7.37 11.93
C ILE A 245 14.93 8.83 12.34
N HIS A 246 14.94 9.14 13.63
CA HIS A 246 14.93 10.53 14.09
C HIS A 246 16.16 11.32 13.62
N ALA A 247 17.34 10.71 13.64
CA ALA A 247 18.56 11.32 13.10
C ALA A 247 18.44 11.54 11.58
N ALA A 248 17.88 10.58 10.85
CA ALA A 248 17.61 10.71 9.43
C ALA A 248 16.61 11.85 9.11
N ALA A 249 15.57 12.01 9.94
CA ALA A 249 14.61 13.11 9.81
C ALA A 249 15.26 14.49 10.05
N GLN A 250 16.21 14.57 10.96
CA GLN A 250 16.99 15.81 11.18
C GLN A 250 17.90 16.11 9.98
N CYS A 251 18.51 15.12 9.38
CA CYS A 251 19.33 15.27 8.18
C CYS A 251 18.51 15.83 7.01
N THR A 252 17.35 15.26 6.71
CA THR A 252 16.48 15.78 5.63
C THR A 252 15.97 17.18 5.93
N ALA A 253 15.64 17.49 7.20
CA ALA A 253 15.16 18.81 7.62
C ALA A 253 16.21 19.90 7.43
N GLN A 254 17.52 19.60 7.64
CA GLN A 254 18.61 20.54 7.37
C GLN A 254 18.69 20.93 5.90
N SER A 255 18.25 20.05 5.00
CA SER A 255 18.14 20.29 3.57
C SER A 255 16.80 20.89 3.14
N GLY A 256 15.94 21.27 4.10
CA GLY A 256 14.62 21.86 3.85
C GLY A 256 13.57 20.85 3.36
N GLU A 257 13.75 19.54 3.61
CA GLU A 257 12.84 18.48 3.21
C GLU A 257 12.26 17.74 4.42
N LYS A 258 11.05 17.20 4.24
CA LYS A 258 10.47 16.27 5.21
C LYS A 258 10.89 14.85 4.88
N LEU A 259 11.23 14.04 5.90
CA LEU A 259 11.61 12.65 5.70
C LEU A 259 10.54 11.85 4.95
N GLU A 260 9.25 12.03 5.30
CA GLU A 260 8.15 11.34 4.65
C GLU A 260 8.04 11.66 3.16
N VAL A 261 8.32 12.89 2.73
CA VAL A 261 8.33 13.29 1.31
C VAL A 261 9.46 12.60 0.57
N VAL A 262 10.66 12.57 1.15
CA VAL A 262 11.82 11.84 0.60
C VAL A 262 11.51 10.36 0.49
N ALA A 263 10.95 9.76 1.54
CA ALA A 263 10.64 8.33 1.60
C ALA A 263 9.54 7.92 0.61
N ILE A 264 8.44 8.70 0.53
CA ILE A 264 7.35 8.44 -0.44
C ILE A 264 7.90 8.52 -1.86
N ARG A 265 8.59 9.62 -2.20
CA ARG A 265 9.11 9.78 -3.56
C ARG A 265 10.12 8.67 -3.90
N PHE A 266 11.07 8.37 -3.02
CA PHE A 266 12.00 7.27 -3.23
C PHE A 266 11.27 5.95 -3.50
N ALA A 267 10.34 5.56 -2.62
CA ALA A 267 9.66 4.29 -2.74
C ALA A 267 8.79 4.21 -4.01
N LEU A 268 7.98 5.24 -4.30
CA LEU A 268 7.09 5.24 -5.46
C LEU A 268 7.88 5.28 -6.78
N GLU A 269 8.84 6.21 -6.93
CA GLU A 269 9.60 6.38 -8.16
C GLU A 269 10.52 5.18 -8.44
N SER A 270 11.25 4.72 -7.42
CA SER A 270 12.18 3.61 -7.61
C SER A 270 11.45 2.29 -7.87
N TRP A 271 10.31 2.03 -7.17
CA TRP A 271 9.53 0.83 -7.40
C TRP A 271 8.81 0.84 -8.74
N LEU A 272 8.38 2.01 -9.20
CA LEU A 272 7.77 2.16 -10.52
C LEU A 272 8.65 1.58 -11.61
N HIS A 273 9.98 1.74 -11.51
CA HIS A 273 10.98 1.17 -12.41
C HIS A 273 11.37 -0.25 -12.03
N ALA A 274 11.80 -0.46 -10.77
CA ALA A 274 12.31 -1.76 -10.31
C ALA A 274 11.25 -2.86 -10.39
N GLY A 275 10.01 -2.54 -10.07
CA GLY A 275 8.86 -3.44 -10.11
C GLY A 275 8.20 -3.59 -11.48
N ALA A 276 8.69 -2.92 -12.53
CA ALA A 276 8.03 -2.85 -13.83
C ALA A 276 7.78 -4.22 -14.47
N LYS A 277 8.71 -5.19 -14.33
CA LYS A 277 8.55 -6.55 -14.88
C LYS A 277 7.35 -7.31 -14.28
N ALA A 278 6.98 -7.00 -13.04
CA ALA A 278 5.77 -7.49 -12.36
C ALA A 278 4.83 -6.31 -12.07
N GLY A 279 4.78 -5.34 -12.95
CA GLY A 279 4.00 -4.12 -12.83
C GLY A 279 2.70 -4.17 -13.63
N ALA A 280 2.01 -3.05 -13.66
CA ALA A 280 0.74 -2.86 -14.33
C ALA A 280 0.87 -2.08 -15.62
N LEU A 281 0.06 -2.46 -16.62
CA LEU A 281 -0.14 -1.75 -17.88
C LEU A 281 -1.31 -0.76 -17.82
N GLY A 282 -2.10 -0.82 -16.74
CA GLY A 282 -3.27 0.02 -16.53
C GLY A 282 -2.93 1.52 -16.67
N ALA A 283 -3.88 2.29 -17.14
CA ALA A 283 -3.69 3.71 -17.39
C ALA A 283 -3.15 4.42 -16.15
N PRO A 284 -2.12 5.25 -16.29
CA PRO A 284 -1.70 6.15 -15.22
C PRO A 284 -2.87 7.05 -14.84
N LEU A 285 -2.81 7.66 -13.64
CA LEU A 285 -3.85 8.57 -13.17
C LEU A 285 -4.14 9.63 -14.24
N ALA A 286 -5.31 9.50 -14.86
CA ALA A 286 -5.78 10.48 -15.84
C ALA A 286 -6.38 11.68 -15.10
N ARG A 287 -6.26 12.87 -15.70
CA ARG A 287 -6.97 14.05 -15.23
C ARG A 287 -8.48 13.83 -15.39
N ALA A 288 -9.25 13.95 -14.32
CA ALA A 288 -10.70 14.09 -14.46
C ALA A 288 -10.99 15.40 -15.24
N ALA A 289 -11.99 15.38 -16.13
CA ALA A 289 -12.31 16.55 -16.98
C ALA A 289 -12.59 17.84 -16.19
N ASP A 290 -13.03 17.70 -14.91
CA ASP A 290 -13.36 18.79 -13.99
C ASP A 290 -12.32 18.97 -12.89
N ALA A 291 -11.14 18.37 -13.00
CA ALA A 291 -10.09 18.53 -12.00
C ALA A 291 -9.49 19.93 -12.09
N ASP A 292 -9.16 20.49 -10.90
CA ASP A 292 -8.47 21.73 -10.68
C ASP A 292 -7.39 22.00 -11.73
N PRO A 293 -7.37 23.18 -12.40
CA PRO A 293 -6.45 23.48 -13.48
C PRO A 293 -4.96 23.43 -13.10
N GLY A 294 -4.62 23.33 -11.80
CA GLY A 294 -3.25 23.13 -11.32
C GLY A 294 -2.69 21.71 -11.47
N PHE A 295 -3.50 20.70 -11.85
CA PHE A 295 -3.02 19.35 -12.09
C PHE A 295 -2.83 19.10 -13.58
N LEU A 296 -1.59 18.88 -13.98
CA LEU A 296 -1.26 18.55 -15.36
C LEU A 296 -1.92 17.25 -15.78
N SER A 297 -2.52 17.27 -16.96
CA SER A 297 -2.94 16.06 -17.65
C SER A 297 -1.69 15.27 -18.00
N VAL A 298 -1.52 14.11 -17.38
CA VAL A 298 -0.60 13.10 -17.89
C VAL A 298 -1.26 12.50 -19.12
N ALA A 299 -1.08 13.18 -20.26
CA ALA A 299 -1.53 12.66 -21.52
C ALA A 299 -0.62 11.47 -21.90
N ASN A 300 -1.19 10.27 -21.91
CA ASN A 300 -0.64 9.11 -22.57
C ASN A 300 0.85 8.83 -22.32
N ILE A 301 1.21 8.39 -21.12
CA ILE A 301 2.38 7.53 -21.00
C ILE A 301 2.03 6.30 -21.85
N GLY A 302 2.78 6.10 -22.92
CA GLY A 302 2.44 5.23 -24.02
C GLY A 302 1.79 3.93 -23.57
N THR A 303 0.63 3.65 -24.12
CA THR A 303 -0.10 2.40 -23.95
C THR A 303 0.86 1.24 -24.20
N GLY A 304 1.12 0.44 -23.18
CA GLY A 304 1.95 -0.76 -23.28
C GLY A 304 3.16 -0.84 -22.36
N ARG A 305 3.50 0.23 -21.62
CA ARG A 305 4.61 0.20 -20.67
C ARG A 305 4.13 -0.28 -19.29
N ARG A 306 4.78 -1.31 -18.75
CA ARG A 306 4.53 -1.75 -17.37
C ARG A 306 5.19 -0.79 -16.38
N LEU A 307 4.47 -0.49 -15.30
CA LEU A 307 4.92 0.32 -14.19
C LEU A 307 4.75 -0.46 -12.87
N GLY A 308 5.76 -0.43 -12.00
CA GLY A 308 5.66 -1.06 -10.69
C GLY A 308 4.50 -0.49 -9.88
N VAL A 309 3.75 -1.36 -9.21
CA VAL A 309 2.53 -1.02 -8.47
C VAL A 309 2.86 -0.70 -7.02
N SER A 310 2.29 0.38 -6.49
CA SER A 310 2.44 0.76 -5.07
C SER A 310 1.08 0.98 -4.40
N VAL A 311 1.01 0.59 -3.11
CA VAL A 311 -0.16 0.82 -2.26
C VAL A 311 0.18 1.85 -1.19
N MET A 312 -0.51 2.99 -1.21
CA MET A 312 -0.27 4.11 -0.30
C MET A 312 -1.51 4.41 0.56
N GLY A 313 -1.36 4.34 1.89
CA GLY A 313 -2.39 4.73 2.85
C GLY A 313 -2.30 6.22 3.19
N VAL A 314 -3.46 6.86 3.37
CA VAL A 314 -3.59 8.25 3.81
C VAL A 314 -4.72 8.38 4.83
N SER A 315 -4.60 9.33 5.76
CA SER A 315 -5.60 9.57 6.83
C SER A 315 -6.35 10.89 6.67
N ASN A 316 -5.88 11.78 5.83
CA ASN A 316 -6.49 13.10 5.63
C ASN A 316 -6.25 13.61 4.21
N VAL A 317 -6.99 14.66 3.85
CA VAL A 317 -6.96 15.26 2.51
C VAL A 317 -5.59 15.82 2.15
N ALA A 318 -4.88 16.41 3.11
CA ALA A 318 -3.54 16.97 2.87
C ALA A 318 -2.52 15.88 2.52
N GLU A 319 -2.55 14.74 3.22
CA GLU A 319 -1.71 13.58 2.91
C GLU A 319 -2.04 13.00 1.53
N LEU A 320 -3.32 12.92 1.17
CA LEU A 320 -3.75 12.47 -0.15
C LEU A 320 -3.23 13.40 -1.25
N ASP A 321 -3.42 14.72 -1.09
CA ASP A 321 -2.97 15.69 -2.07
C ASP A 321 -1.44 15.71 -2.22
N GLU A 322 -0.69 15.59 -1.12
CA GLU A 322 0.78 15.50 -1.16
C GLU A 322 1.24 14.24 -1.88
N THR A 323 0.62 13.09 -1.58
CA THR A 323 0.91 11.83 -2.26
C THR A 323 0.65 11.92 -3.77
N LEU A 324 -0.49 12.46 -4.17
CA LEU A 324 -0.85 12.63 -5.57
C LEU A 324 0.04 13.63 -6.30
N ARG A 325 0.48 14.72 -5.64
CA ARG A 325 1.47 15.65 -6.20
C ARG A 325 2.81 14.94 -6.48
N VAL A 326 3.32 14.18 -5.51
CA VAL A 326 4.53 13.36 -5.69
C VAL A 326 4.35 12.42 -6.87
N TRP A 327 3.24 11.70 -6.91
CA TRP A 327 2.93 10.74 -7.97
C TRP A 327 2.88 11.39 -9.36
N HIS A 328 2.14 12.48 -9.51
CA HIS A 328 2.07 13.21 -10.79
C HIS A 328 3.43 13.73 -11.23
N SER A 329 4.24 14.26 -10.31
CA SER A 329 5.59 14.72 -10.64
C SER A 329 6.54 13.58 -11.05
N ILE A 330 6.32 12.36 -10.56
CA ILE A 330 7.04 11.16 -11.02
C ILE A 330 6.62 10.81 -12.44
N LEU A 331 5.32 10.82 -12.73
CA LEU A 331 4.78 10.50 -14.06
C LEU A 331 5.22 11.52 -15.11
N ASP A 332 5.24 12.81 -14.77
CA ASP A 332 5.75 13.86 -15.67
C ASP A 332 7.24 13.64 -16.02
N GLY A 333 8.02 13.11 -15.08
CA GLY A 333 9.42 12.75 -15.31
C GLY A 333 9.61 11.59 -16.29
N LEU A 334 8.61 10.72 -16.43
CA LEU A 334 8.67 9.58 -17.35
C LEU A 334 8.53 9.97 -18.81
N GLU A 335 7.81 11.04 -19.13
CA GLU A 335 7.64 11.50 -20.51
C GLU A 335 8.95 12.00 -21.15
N SER A 336 9.90 12.43 -20.34
CA SER A 336 11.21 12.90 -20.82
C SER A 336 12.24 11.79 -20.98
N TRP A 337 11.87 10.57 -20.70
CA TRP A 337 12.76 9.41 -20.77
C TRP A 337 12.74 8.82 -22.17
N ASN A 338 13.85 9.00 -22.92
CA ASN A 338 14.02 8.40 -24.23
C ASN A 338 14.21 6.88 -24.13
N GLU A 339 13.58 6.13 -25.02
CA GLU A 339 13.69 4.67 -25.14
C GLU A 339 15.14 4.18 -25.37
N ASP A 340 16.04 5.07 -25.79
CA ASP A 340 17.45 4.78 -26.04
C ASP A 340 18.27 4.51 -24.75
N GLU A 341 17.70 4.78 -23.55
CA GLU A 341 18.33 4.47 -22.25
C GLU A 341 17.92 3.09 -21.69
N GLU A 342 17.14 2.30 -22.39
CA GLU A 342 16.77 0.93 -21.96
C GLU A 342 17.98 -0.03 -21.76
N GLY A 343 19.17 0.34 -22.24
CA GLY A 343 20.40 -0.43 -22.06
C GLY A 343 21.15 -0.18 -20.75
N THR A 344 20.86 0.89 -20.06
CA THR A 344 21.38 1.16 -18.71
C THR A 344 20.30 0.79 -17.70
N GLU A 345 20.42 -0.41 -17.16
CA GLU A 345 19.70 -0.86 -15.99
C GLU A 345 19.64 0.32 -15.01
N PHE A 346 18.41 0.85 -14.75
CA PHE A 346 18.22 1.96 -13.80
C PHE A 346 18.50 1.41 -12.40
N ASP A 347 19.76 1.24 -12.13
CA ASP A 347 20.27 0.73 -10.87
C ASP A 347 20.51 1.93 -9.95
N LEU A 348 19.48 2.26 -9.18
CA LEU A 348 19.57 3.26 -8.13
C LEU A 348 20.70 2.93 -7.14
N GLU A 349 20.96 1.65 -6.89
CA GLU A 349 22.06 1.20 -6.03
C GLU A 349 23.40 1.48 -6.69
N ASN A 350 23.56 1.27 -7.99
CA ASN A 350 24.77 1.64 -8.73
C ASN A 350 24.92 3.15 -8.89
N GLN A 351 23.82 3.91 -9.12
CA GLN A 351 23.88 5.38 -9.12
C GLN A 351 24.19 5.95 -7.73
N MET A 352 23.75 5.29 -6.67
CA MET A 352 24.12 5.65 -5.29
C MET A 352 25.57 5.30 -4.94
N GLN A 353 26.21 4.40 -5.68
CA GLN A 353 27.62 4.02 -5.55
C GLN A 353 28.55 4.81 -6.49
N ALA A 354 28.04 5.38 -7.59
CA ALA A 354 28.83 6.18 -8.52
C ALA A 354 29.12 7.56 -7.93
N THR A 355 30.37 7.79 -7.57
CA THR A 355 30.87 8.98 -6.87
C THR A 355 31.25 10.16 -7.78
N ASP A 356 30.90 10.14 -9.06
CA ASP A 356 31.28 11.19 -10.01
C ASP A 356 30.05 12.00 -10.47
N PHE A 357 29.61 12.96 -9.64
CA PHE A 357 28.86 14.11 -10.13
C PHE A 357 29.81 15.26 -10.42
N PRO A 358 29.69 15.96 -11.57
CA PRO A 358 30.49 17.15 -11.81
C PRO A 358 30.16 18.19 -10.74
N THR A 359 31.14 18.53 -9.93
CA THR A 359 31.08 19.68 -9.05
C THR A 359 30.94 20.93 -9.92
N ALA A 360 29.78 21.59 -9.83
CA ALA A 360 29.62 22.92 -10.40
C ALA A 360 30.61 23.86 -9.70
N GLU A 361 31.61 24.32 -10.44
CA GLU A 361 32.54 25.36 -9.98
C GLU A 361 31.75 26.61 -9.60
N ALA A 362 31.87 27.01 -8.33
CA ALA A 362 31.33 28.24 -7.81
C ALA A 362 32.30 29.37 -8.13
N ASP A 363 32.05 30.07 -9.20
CA ASP A 363 32.62 31.45 -9.41
C ASP A 363 31.54 32.49 -9.08
N GLY A 364 31.79 33.30 -8.06
CA GLY A 364 30.97 34.49 -7.79
C GLY A 364 31.07 34.96 -6.34
N LYS A 365 31.85 36.02 -6.13
CA LYS A 365 32.15 36.75 -4.90
C LYS A 365 30.91 37.18 -4.10
N PRO A 366 31.06 37.39 -2.79
CA PRO A 366 29.99 37.88 -1.93
C PRO A 366 29.98 39.41 -1.91
N ASP A 367 28.81 40.03 -2.06
CA ASP A 367 28.57 41.39 -1.60
C ASP A 367 27.53 41.34 -0.47
N GLY A 368 27.89 42.07 0.58
CA GLY A 368 27.21 42.04 1.85
C GLY A 368 25.89 42.83 1.88
N ALA A 369 25.07 42.52 2.83
CA ALA A 369 24.36 43.49 3.69
C ALA A 369 23.49 42.77 4.74
N VAL A 370 23.79 43.08 5.99
CA VAL A 370 22.93 43.49 7.13
C VAL A 370 21.86 42.53 7.62
N ALA A 371 22.12 42.09 8.86
CA ALA A 371 21.20 41.41 9.73
C ALA A 371 19.96 42.22 10.09
N SER A 372 18.79 41.58 10.10
CA SER A 372 17.65 41.97 10.92
C SER A 372 17.07 40.74 11.57
N SER A 373 17.16 40.73 12.89
CA SER A 373 16.57 39.75 13.77
C SER A 373 15.05 39.86 13.78
N ALA A 374 14.36 38.83 13.35
CA ALA A 374 12.96 38.66 13.69
C ALA A 374 12.71 37.15 13.96
N SER A 375 12.32 36.86 15.18
CA SER A 375 11.84 35.57 15.66
C SER A 375 10.64 35.15 14.83
N HIS A 376 10.79 34.10 14.02
CA HIS A 376 9.66 33.46 13.32
C HIS A 376 9.54 32.02 13.76
N ALA A 377 8.33 31.69 14.21
CA ALA A 377 7.85 30.31 14.35
C ALA A 377 8.07 29.56 13.01
N PRO A 378 8.34 28.24 13.01
CA PRO A 378 8.57 27.51 11.79
C PRO A 378 7.29 27.56 10.94
N ASN A 379 7.35 28.32 9.85
CA ASN A 379 6.33 28.29 8.81
C ASN A 379 6.29 26.85 8.27
N ILE A 380 5.14 26.23 8.38
CA ILE A 380 4.78 25.03 7.62
C ILE A 380 4.83 25.49 6.15
N LEU A 381 5.92 25.16 5.47
CA LEU A 381 6.07 25.41 4.05
C LEU A 381 5.01 24.59 3.30
N THR A 382 3.86 25.19 3.00
CA THR A 382 3.04 24.73 1.89
C THR A 382 3.92 24.87 0.63
N PRO A 383 4.16 23.80 -0.14
CA PRO A 383 4.85 23.92 -1.42
C PRO A 383 4.08 24.94 -2.27
N SER A 384 4.77 25.93 -2.86
CA SER A 384 4.11 26.85 -3.77
C SER A 384 3.55 26.07 -4.96
N GLU A 385 2.35 26.41 -5.41
CA GLU A 385 1.68 25.75 -6.54
C GLU A 385 2.53 25.81 -7.83
N ASP A 386 3.40 26.82 -7.94
CA ASP A 386 4.32 27.02 -9.07
C ASP A 386 5.36 25.87 -9.23
N LEU A 387 5.67 25.13 -8.16
CA LEU A 387 6.65 24.04 -8.20
C LEU A 387 6.10 22.73 -8.83
N ILE A 388 4.81 22.66 -9.13
CA ILE A 388 4.15 21.44 -9.63
C ILE A 388 4.15 21.41 -11.17
N THR A 389 4.27 22.56 -11.82
CA THR A 389 4.09 22.72 -13.26
C THR A 389 5.40 22.77 -14.06
N ASP A 390 6.56 22.81 -13.39
CA ASP A 390 7.87 22.90 -14.04
C ASP A 390 8.54 21.53 -14.20
N ARG A 391 8.69 21.06 -15.44
CA ARG A 391 9.43 19.85 -15.78
C ARG A 391 10.90 19.91 -15.32
N ALA A 392 11.55 21.03 -15.41
CA ALA A 392 12.91 21.24 -14.94
C ALA A 392 12.99 21.06 -13.41
N TRP A 393 11.96 21.50 -12.69
CA TRP A 393 11.84 21.24 -11.26
C TRP A 393 11.74 19.77 -10.94
N SER A 394 10.98 18.97 -11.71
CA SER A 394 10.84 17.52 -11.50
C SER A 394 12.21 16.82 -11.60
N HIS A 395 13.05 17.16 -12.57
CA HIS A 395 14.41 16.60 -12.68
C HIS A 395 15.33 17.04 -11.54
N THR A 396 15.35 18.34 -11.23
CA THR A 396 16.14 18.89 -10.11
C THR A 396 15.70 18.27 -8.79
N ARG A 397 14.39 18.17 -8.58
CA ARG A 397 13.83 17.58 -7.38
C ARG A 397 14.18 16.10 -7.26
N ARG A 398 14.12 15.35 -8.36
CA ARG A 398 14.53 13.95 -8.41
C ARG A 398 15.97 13.78 -7.95
N ALA A 399 16.92 14.54 -8.53
CA ALA A 399 18.32 14.47 -8.15
C ALA A 399 18.53 14.78 -6.67
N LYS A 400 17.86 15.82 -6.15
CA LYS A 400 17.88 16.17 -4.72
C LYS A 400 17.35 15.04 -3.84
N ILE A 401 16.22 14.42 -4.20
CA ILE A 401 15.63 13.32 -3.42
C ILE A 401 16.54 12.08 -3.42
N LEU A 402 17.17 11.77 -4.55
CA LEU A 402 18.15 10.66 -4.62
C LEU A 402 19.36 10.92 -3.74
N GLN A 403 19.87 12.16 -3.74
CA GLN A 403 20.96 12.56 -2.86
C GLN A 403 20.55 12.43 -1.38
N LEU A 404 19.38 12.93 -1.00
CA LEU A 404 18.87 12.82 0.36
C LEU A 404 18.58 11.36 0.76
N ALA A 405 18.10 10.54 -0.17
CA ALA A 405 17.90 9.12 0.08
C ALA A 405 19.22 8.41 0.43
N LYS A 406 20.32 8.76 -0.27
CA LYS A 406 21.65 8.27 0.06
C LYS A 406 22.09 8.73 1.45
N GLU A 407 21.99 10.02 1.73
CA GLU A 407 22.36 10.60 3.03
C GLU A 407 21.58 9.94 4.18
N VAL A 408 20.28 9.70 4.01
CA VAL A 408 19.46 8.97 5.00
C VAL A 408 19.98 7.55 5.20
N ARG A 409 20.29 6.82 4.13
CA ARG A 409 20.85 5.45 4.25
C ARG A 409 22.24 5.45 4.90
N ASP A 410 23.06 6.45 4.64
CA ASP A 410 24.36 6.63 5.32
C ASP A 410 24.16 6.88 6.83
N VAL A 411 23.16 7.68 7.23
CA VAL A 411 22.81 7.90 8.64
C VAL A 411 22.31 6.63 9.31
N LEU A 412 21.50 5.83 8.62
CA LEU A 412 21.03 4.53 9.10
C LEU A 412 22.15 3.52 9.26
N GLY A 413 23.14 3.55 8.36
CA GLY A 413 24.28 2.65 8.36
C GLY A 413 23.92 1.18 8.11
N ALA A 414 24.92 0.33 8.07
CA ALA A 414 24.75 -1.10 7.76
C ALA A 414 23.92 -1.87 8.79
N GLU A 415 23.73 -1.33 9.99
CA GLU A 415 22.92 -1.95 11.04
C GLU A 415 21.41 -1.88 10.71
N TRP A 416 20.97 -0.76 10.14
CA TRP A 416 19.54 -0.50 9.95
C TRP A 416 19.07 -0.52 8.49
N VAL A 417 19.99 -0.37 7.55
CA VAL A 417 19.66 -0.58 6.13
C VAL A 417 19.32 -2.04 5.91
N ASP A 418 18.15 -2.29 5.30
CA ASP A 418 17.59 -3.61 5.05
C ASP A 418 17.34 -4.46 6.32
N TYR A 419 17.33 -3.83 7.50
CA TYR A 419 16.90 -4.49 8.73
C TYR A 419 15.45 -4.93 8.65
N THR A 420 15.18 -6.14 9.13
CA THR A 420 13.85 -6.72 9.22
C THR A 420 13.57 -7.18 10.65
N TRP A 421 12.33 -7.14 11.04
CA TRP A 421 11.84 -7.71 12.28
C TRP A 421 11.24 -9.10 12.07
N ALA A 422 11.12 -9.88 13.15
CA ALA A 422 10.47 -11.17 13.09
C ALA A 422 8.96 -11.01 12.83
N SER A 423 8.46 -11.78 11.86
CA SER A 423 7.03 -11.93 11.61
C SER A 423 6.78 -13.38 11.16
N PRO A 424 6.02 -14.16 11.89
CA PRO A 424 5.49 -13.85 13.23
C PRO A 424 6.60 -13.74 14.30
N PRO A 425 6.33 -13.14 15.46
CA PRO A 425 7.24 -13.20 16.61
C PRO A 425 7.40 -14.65 17.07
N ALA A 426 8.54 -14.95 17.71
CA ALA A 426 8.92 -16.32 18.06
C ALA A 426 7.94 -17.04 19.00
N ASP A 427 7.21 -16.30 19.81
CA ASP A 427 6.22 -16.77 20.78
C ASP A 427 4.78 -16.78 20.24
N PHE A 428 4.60 -16.43 18.96
CA PHE A 428 3.28 -16.37 18.34
C PHE A 428 2.54 -17.72 18.43
N LYS A 429 1.29 -17.61 18.83
CA LYS A 429 0.33 -18.73 18.80
C LYS A 429 -0.97 -18.25 18.16
N ASN A 430 -1.42 -18.95 17.13
CA ASN A 430 -2.72 -18.70 16.56
C ASN A 430 -3.80 -19.10 17.58
N THR A 431 -4.61 -18.12 18.01
CA THR A 431 -5.64 -18.30 19.03
C THR A 431 -7.00 -17.86 18.48
N LEU A 432 -7.90 -18.81 18.27
CA LEU A 432 -9.27 -18.53 17.86
C LEU A 432 -10.13 -18.29 19.11
N SER A 433 -10.90 -17.21 19.13
CA SER A 433 -11.83 -16.92 20.22
C SER A 433 -13.02 -17.88 20.22
N ASP A 434 -13.64 -18.09 21.41
CA ASP A 434 -14.87 -18.87 21.52
C ASP A 434 -16.00 -18.29 20.67
N GLU A 435 -16.06 -16.98 20.52
CA GLU A 435 -17.02 -16.29 19.68
C GLU A 435 -16.81 -16.64 18.20
N HIS A 436 -15.55 -16.64 17.72
CA HIS A 436 -15.23 -17.07 16.37
C HIS A 436 -15.63 -18.54 16.15
N LEU A 437 -15.30 -19.43 17.08
CA LEU A 437 -15.65 -20.85 17.00
C LEU A 437 -17.17 -21.08 17.03
N ALA A 438 -17.92 -20.23 17.75
CA ALA A 438 -19.39 -20.24 17.72
C ALA A 438 -19.93 -19.76 16.37
N SER A 439 -19.36 -18.68 15.84
CA SER A 439 -19.73 -18.17 14.50
C SER A 439 -19.49 -19.22 13.41
N MET A 440 -18.38 -19.95 13.47
CA MET A 440 -18.08 -21.02 12.53
C MET A 440 -19.09 -22.17 12.60
N ARG A 441 -19.59 -22.52 13.80
CA ARG A 441 -20.67 -23.52 13.95
C ARG A 441 -21.96 -23.05 13.29
N ASN A 442 -22.35 -21.80 13.49
CA ASN A 442 -23.55 -21.22 12.88
C ASN A 442 -23.44 -21.19 11.34
N ILE A 443 -22.28 -20.83 10.79
CA ILE A 443 -22.02 -20.86 9.34
C ILE A 443 -22.21 -22.28 8.79
N ALA A 444 -21.66 -23.30 9.45
CA ALA A 444 -21.79 -24.68 9.02
C ALA A 444 -23.26 -25.19 9.10
N GLU A 445 -24.02 -24.74 10.10
CA GLU A 445 -25.45 -25.07 10.24
C GLU A 445 -26.30 -24.40 9.14
N ASP A 446 -26.03 -23.13 8.81
CA ASP A 446 -26.73 -22.41 7.77
C ASP A 446 -26.41 -22.97 6.37
N GLU A 447 -25.17 -23.35 6.10
CA GLU A 447 -24.81 -24.04 4.87
C GLU A 447 -25.53 -25.37 4.72
N SER A 448 -25.57 -26.17 5.80
CA SER A 448 -26.26 -27.47 5.80
C SER A 448 -27.79 -27.34 5.64
N ALA A 449 -28.34 -26.22 6.07
CA ALA A 449 -29.75 -25.89 5.94
C ALA A 449 -30.15 -25.24 4.60
N GLY A 450 -29.17 -24.98 3.71
CA GLY A 450 -29.39 -24.31 2.42
C GLY A 450 -29.87 -22.86 2.55
N LYS A 451 -29.60 -22.22 3.70
CA LYS A 451 -30.04 -20.84 4.01
C LYS A 451 -29.10 -19.74 3.53
N LEU A 452 -27.91 -20.09 3.06
CA LEU A 452 -26.96 -19.12 2.48
C LEU A 452 -27.42 -18.71 1.06
N THR A 453 -28.51 -17.98 0.98
CA THR A 453 -28.83 -17.16 -0.19
C THR A 453 -28.25 -15.78 0.07
N LEU A 454 -27.55 -15.21 -0.94
CA LEU A 454 -27.09 -13.82 -0.91
C LEU A 454 -28.28 -12.91 -0.57
N PRO A 455 -28.27 -12.16 0.54
CA PRO A 455 -29.26 -11.10 0.72
C PRO A 455 -29.03 -10.07 -0.40
N SER A 456 -30.13 -9.60 -0.99
CA SER A 456 -30.10 -8.47 -1.93
C SER A 456 -29.39 -7.28 -1.29
N PRO A 457 -28.59 -6.50 -2.02
CA PRO A 457 -27.83 -5.35 -1.50
C PRO A 457 -28.64 -4.32 -0.71
N ALA A 458 -29.96 -4.38 -0.81
CA ALA A 458 -30.89 -3.41 -0.22
C ALA A 458 -31.29 -3.67 1.26
N GLU A 459 -30.94 -4.82 1.87
CA GLU A 459 -31.58 -5.22 3.16
C GLU A 459 -30.66 -5.22 4.39
N SER A 460 -29.39 -4.84 4.34
CA SER A 460 -28.47 -5.05 5.47
C SER A 460 -27.70 -3.83 5.96
N VAL A 461 -28.37 -2.75 6.33
CA VAL A 461 -27.62 -1.55 6.78
C VAL A 461 -27.51 -1.39 8.31
N LEU A 462 -28.19 -2.17 9.15
CA LEU A 462 -28.34 -1.77 10.56
C LEU A 462 -28.06 -2.79 11.69
N ASP A 463 -27.73 -4.06 11.48
CA ASP A 463 -27.78 -5.05 12.59
C ASP A 463 -26.62 -6.04 12.76
N GLU A 464 -25.37 -5.70 12.42
CA GLU A 464 -24.23 -6.45 12.98
C GLU A 464 -23.54 -5.62 14.06
N PRO A 465 -23.41 -6.11 15.32
CA PRO A 465 -22.59 -5.44 16.31
C PRO A 465 -21.14 -5.47 15.85
N MET A 466 -20.50 -4.30 15.87
CA MET A 466 -19.08 -4.19 15.52
C MET A 466 -18.25 -5.04 16.49
N LEU A 467 -17.56 -6.01 15.97
CA LEU A 467 -16.45 -6.65 16.67
C LEU A 467 -15.28 -5.65 16.69
N THR A 468 -15.23 -4.81 17.72
CA THR A 468 -13.99 -4.13 18.06
C THR A 468 -12.97 -5.21 18.36
N PRO A 469 -11.75 -5.19 17.77
CA PRO A 469 -10.71 -6.09 18.23
C PRO A 469 -10.55 -5.89 19.75
N PRO A 470 -10.48 -6.98 20.54
CA PRO A 470 -10.25 -6.82 21.97
C PRO A 470 -8.95 -6.04 22.15
N LEU A 471 -9.01 -4.95 22.91
CA LEU A 471 -7.85 -4.34 23.52
C LEU A 471 -7.20 -5.44 24.32
N ASP A 472 -5.94 -5.74 24.05
CA ASP A 472 -5.18 -6.78 24.74
C ASP A 472 -5.32 -6.56 26.23
N ALA A 473 -5.67 -7.64 26.97
CA ALA A 473 -6.04 -7.65 28.38
C ALA A 473 -4.80 -7.49 29.30
N GLU A 474 -3.92 -6.54 29.05
CA GLU A 474 -2.78 -6.19 29.93
C GLU A 474 -2.94 -4.88 30.71
N GLU A 475 -4.06 -4.17 30.62
CA GLU A 475 -4.29 -2.94 31.42
C GLU A 475 -5.21 -3.14 32.65
N GLN A 476 -5.22 -4.29 33.29
CA GLN A 476 -5.90 -4.46 34.59
C GLN A 476 -4.95 -4.86 35.72
N LEU A 477 -3.72 -4.37 35.78
CA LEU A 477 -2.89 -4.43 36.97
C LEU A 477 -1.84 -3.30 36.95
N ALA A 478 -2.26 -2.07 37.31
CA ALA A 478 -1.41 -1.06 37.93
C ALA A 478 -2.29 -0.03 38.63
#